data_8123805706c720d54196e56ce415951f
#
_entry.id   8123805706c720d54196e56ce415951f
#
_cell.length_a   1.000
_cell.length_b   1.000
_cell.length_c   1.000
_cell.angle_alpha   90.00
_cell.angle_beta   90.00
_cell.angle_gamma   90.00
#
_symmetry.space_group_name_H-M   'P 1'
#
loop_
_entity.id
_entity.type
_entity.pdbx_description
1 polymer ?
#
loop_
_entity_poly.entity_id
_entity_poly.type
_entity_poly.pdbx_seq_one_letter_code
_entity_poly.pdbx_strand_id
1 'polypeptide(L)'
;MHTTAFSVERVEEAWHSGRVRSPRSARAIQLTAVAAIVAVAVTLVAFSLRQPEVPTYSPTLPSPRDAGRALVGPVLYTVDATNPEQWHYFSFHVGSVIENAGAKDWDLAFRHYQIIANSGREFVGGAGIVDLGEVAFADVKTVPDAGYLATEGGTDPRNPAIASWYSYSYFSHVLSPKPHVWAVRTADGRYAKIELVSYYCPRSQPGCLTFRYVYQGDGSRVVGGN
;
A
#
# COMPACT_ATOMS: atom_id res chain seq x y z
N MET A 1 -83.14 35.01 -27.34
CA MET A 1 -82.54 33.69 -27.30
C MET A 1 -81.39 33.66 -28.32
N HIS A 2 -80.19 33.96 -27.91
CA HIS A 2 -78.99 33.89 -28.74
C HIS A 2 -78.17 32.68 -28.29
N THR A 3 -78.14 31.68 -29.16
CA THR A 3 -77.32 30.48 -28.95
C THR A 3 -75.96 30.76 -29.63
N THR A 4 -74.92 30.91 -28.80
CA THR A 4 -73.55 31.02 -29.27
C THR A 4 -72.99 29.63 -29.55
N ALA A 5 -72.72 29.34 -30.83
CA ALA A 5 -72.00 28.16 -31.31
C ALA A 5 -70.53 28.31 -30.96
N PHE A 6 -70.04 27.47 -30.08
CA PHE A 6 -68.58 27.36 -29.77
C PHE A 6 -67.89 26.58 -30.89
N SER A 7 -67.00 27.27 -31.59
CA SER A 7 -66.25 26.72 -32.72
C SER A 7 -65.21 25.68 -32.23
N VAL A 8 -65.39 24.44 -32.65
CA VAL A 8 -64.53 23.26 -32.30
C VAL A 8 -63.25 23.20 -33.16
N GLU A 9 -63.07 24.16 -34.03
CA GLU A 9 -62.02 24.15 -35.07
C GLU A 9 -60.61 24.52 -34.57
N ARG A 10 -60.41 24.90 -33.35
CA ARG A 10 -59.09 25.43 -32.89
C ARG A 10 -58.29 24.43 -32.03
N VAL A 11 -58.73 23.22 -31.86
CA VAL A 11 -58.02 22.22 -31.07
C VAL A 11 -57.24 21.23 -31.92
N GLU A 12 -57.49 21.11 -33.22
CA GLU A 12 -56.79 20.14 -34.07
C GLU A 12 -55.42 20.62 -34.61
N GLU A 13 -55.14 21.92 -34.61
CA GLU A 13 -53.86 22.41 -35.18
C GLU A 13 -52.65 22.30 -34.24
N ALA A 14 -52.86 21.98 -32.97
CA ALA A 14 -51.75 21.91 -31.98
C ALA A 14 -51.01 20.56 -31.98
N TRP A 15 -51.46 19.55 -32.68
CA TRP A 15 -50.87 18.19 -32.61
C TRP A 15 -49.89 17.85 -33.75
N HIS A 16 -49.68 18.70 -34.75
CA HIS A 16 -48.81 18.40 -35.89
C HIS A 16 -47.45 19.07 -35.89
N SER A 17 -47.03 19.74 -34.80
CA SER A 17 -45.68 20.32 -34.71
C SER A 17 -44.65 19.40 -34.05
N GLY A 18 -44.96 18.14 -33.87
CA GLY A 18 -43.94 17.09 -33.53
C GLY A 18 -42.94 17.00 -34.69
N ARG A 19 -41.83 17.71 -34.64
CA ARG A 19 -40.72 17.56 -35.58
C ARG A 19 -40.29 16.09 -35.59
N VAL A 20 -40.81 15.32 -36.57
CA VAL A 20 -40.31 13.98 -36.89
C VAL A 20 -38.85 14.15 -37.29
N ARG A 21 -37.91 13.83 -36.37
CA ARG A 21 -36.48 13.80 -36.69
C ARG A 21 -36.29 12.85 -37.87
N SER A 22 -35.68 13.32 -38.93
CA SER A 22 -35.46 12.50 -40.14
C SER A 22 -34.69 11.23 -39.74
N PRO A 23 -34.97 10.05 -40.34
CA PRO A 23 -34.26 8.80 -40.00
C PRO A 23 -32.76 8.90 -40.24
N ARG A 24 -32.28 9.84 -41.05
CA ARG A 24 -30.87 10.14 -41.25
C ARG A 24 -30.23 10.81 -40.04
N SER A 25 -30.94 11.72 -39.33
CA SER A 25 -30.43 12.36 -38.11
C SER A 25 -30.39 11.40 -36.93
N ALA A 26 -31.35 10.47 -36.81
CA ALA A 26 -31.36 9.46 -35.79
C ALA A 26 -30.17 8.46 -35.94
N ARG A 27 -29.90 8.02 -37.18
CA ARG A 27 -28.73 7.15 -37.46
C ARG A 27 -27.41 7.88 -37.22
N ALA A 28 -27.29 9.16 -37.56
CA ALA A 28 -26.10 9.94 -37.29
C ALA A 28 -25.84 10.04 -35.76
N ILE A 29 -26.88 10.31 -34.95
CA ILE A 29 -26.78 10.37 -33.48
C ILE A 29 -26.41 9.00 -32.91
N GLN A 30 -26.96 7.90 -33.41
CA GLN A 30 -26.59 6.56 -32.98
C GLN A 30 -25.13 6.24 -33.30
N LEU A 31 -24.64 6.55 -34.49
CA LEU A 31 -23.25 6.33 -34.89
C LEU A 31 -22.27 7.16 -34.05
N THR A 32 -22.58 8.41 -33.75
CA THR A 32 -21.75 9.24 -32.88
C THR A 32 -21.74 8.73 -31.44
N ALA A 33 -22.86 8.26 -30.91
CA ALA A 33 -22.95 7.67 -29.60
C ALA A 33 -22.10 6.37 -29.48
N VAL A 34 -22.21 5.49 -30.49
CA VAL A 34 -21.39 4.27 -30.55
C VAL A 34 -19.91 4.61 -30.65
N ALA A 35 -19.53 5.56 -31.52
CA ALA A 35 -18.15 5.99 -31.65
C ALA A 35 -17.58 6.56 -30.33
N ALA A 36 -18.39 7.35 -29.60
CA ALA A 36 -18.01 7.89 -28.32
C ALA A 36 -17.80 6.76 -27.26
N ILE A 37 -18.70 5.78 -27.21
CA ILE A 37 -18.57 4.63 -26.32
C ILE A 37 -17.29 3.82 -26.62
N VAL A 38 -17.04 3.54 -27.90
CA VAL A 38 -15.82 2.84 -28.35
C VAL A 38 -14.57 3.64 -27.99
N ALA A 39 -14.57 4.95 -28.22
CA ALA A 39 -13.43 5.81 -27.85
C ALA A 39 -13.16 5.78 -26.33
N VAL A 40 -14.20 5.86 -25.50
CA VAL A 40 -14.08 5.73 -24.05
C VAL A 40 -13.54 4.35 -23.67
N ALA A 41 -14.07 3.27 -24.24
CA ALA A 41 -13.60 1.91 -23.97
C ALA A 41 -12.12 1.72 -24.35
N VAL A 42 -11.72 2.18 -25.54
CA VAL A 42 -10.32 2.15 -26.00
C VAL A 42 -9.41 2.96 -25.08
N THR A 43 -9.87 4.13 -24.64
CA THR A 43 -9.12 4.98 -23.71
C THR A 43 -8.93 4.27 -22.36
N LEU A 44 -9.99 3.68 -21.80
CA LEU A 44 -9.92 2.95 -20.55
C LEU A 44 -8.99 1.74 -20.65
N VAL A 45 -9.06 0.98 -21.74
CA VAL A 45 -8.14 -0.14 -22.00
C VAL A 45 -6.69 0.36 -22.12
N ALA A 46 -6.45 1.43 -22.88
CA ALA A 46 -5.11 2.00 -23.03
C ALA A 46 -4.53 2.51 -21.71
N PHE A 47 -5.35 3.11 -20.83
CA PHE A 47 -4.93 3.50 -19.48
C PHE A 47 -4.68 2.29 -18.57
N SER A 48 -5.51 1.24 -18.69
CA SER A 48 -5.33 0.00 -17.92
C SER A 48 -4.07 -0.78 -18.31
N LEU A 49 -3.61 -0.65 -19.56
CA LEU A 49 -2.39 -1.28 -20.05
C LEU A 49 -1.11 -0.48 -19.73
N ARG A 50 -1.25 0.79 -19.30
CA ARG A 50 -0.09 1.56 -18.84
C ARG A 50 0.33 1.06 -17.48
N GLN A 51 1.50 0.44 -17.40
CA GLN A 51 2.11 0.13 -16.11
C GLN A 51 2.45 1.45 -15.41
N PRO A 52 1.95 1.68 -14.18
CA PRO A 52 2.30 2.88 -13.43
C PRO A 52 3.80 2.85 -13.12
N GLU A 53 4.45 4.00 -13.20
CA GLU A 53 5.83 4.17 -12.76
C GLU A 53 5.85 4.10 -11.23
N VAL A 54 6.38 3.00 -10.71
CA VAL A 54 6.58 2.79 -9.28
C VAL A 54 8.06 2.60 -8.98
N PRO A 55 8.56 3.07 -7.84
CA PRO A 55 9.93 2.75 -7.42
C PRO A 55 10.11 1.24 -7.31
N THR A 56 11.14 0.71 -7.97
CA THR A 56 11.44 -0.73 -7.98
C THR A 56 12.81 -0.99 -7.41
N TYR A 57 12.94 -2.08 -6.64
CA TYR A 57 14.19 -2.47 -6.01
C TYR A 57 14.43 -3.97 -6.20
N SER A 58 15.69 -4.35 -6.41
CA SER A 58 16.09 -5.74 -6.40
C SER A 58 16.20 -6.26 -4.96
N PRO A 59 15.81 -7.50 -4.68
CA PRO A 59 16.00 -8.10 -3.37
C PRO A 59 17.45 -8.02 -2.91
N THR A 60 17.63 -7.67 -1.63
CA THR A 60 18.93 -7.69 -0.98
C THR A 60 19.31 -9.15 -0.69
N LEU A 61 20.48 -9.57 -1.14
CA LEU A 61 20.97 -10.91 -0.84
C LEU A 61 21.21 -11.04 0.68
N PRO A 62 20.72 -12.12 1.32
CA PRO A 62 20.97 -12.35 2.74
C PRO A 62 22.47 -12.37 3.05
N SER A 63 22.90 -11.53 3.99
CA SER A 63 24.28 -11.44 4.45
C SER A 63 24.30 -11.06 5.93
N PRO A 64 23.87 -11.98 6.82
CA PRO A 64 23.78 -11.71 8.25
C PRO A 64 25.14 -11.31 8.82
N ARG A 65 25.19 -10.18 9.53
CA ARG A 65 26.38 -9.68 10.22
C ARG A 65 25.97 -9.08 11.54
N ASP A 66 26.62 -9.48 12.62
CA ASP A 66 26.38 -8.89 13.93
C ASP A 66 26.61 -7.36 13.90
N ALA A 67 25.57 -6.60 14.18
CA ALA A 67 25.61 -5.14 14.28
C ALA A 67 26.28 -4.67 15.60
N GLY A 68 26.43 -5.55 16.55
CA GLY A 68 26.95 -5.21 17.86
C GLY A 68 26.06 -4.23 18.61
N ARG A 69 26.71 -3.29 19.31
CA ARG A 69 26.04 -2.24 20.11
C ARG A 69 25.98 -0.89 19.40
N ALA A 70 26.50 -0.77 18.19
CA ALA A 70 26.55 0.48 17.47
C ALA A 70 25.18 0.90 16.93
N LEU A 71 25.02 2.20 16.69
CA LEU A 71 23.95 2.72 15.86
C LEU A 71 24.25 2.36 14.40
N VAL A 72 23.35 1.61 13.74
CA VAL A 72 23.48 1.16 12.36
C VAL A 72 22.44 1.86 11.49
N GLY A 73 22.87 2.42 10.39
CA GLY A 73 21.99 3.03 9.40
C GLY A 73 22.19 4.54 9.20
N PRO A 74 21.39 5.14 8.33
CA PRO A 74 20.26 4.52 7.62
C PRO A 74 20.71 3.47 6.58
N VAL A 75 20.05 2.30 6.60
CA VAL A 75 20.27 1.22 5.65
C VAL A 75 18.99 1.01 4.84
N LEU A 76 19.12 0.80 3.53
CA LEU A 76 18.02 0.36 2.66
C LEU A 76 18.10 -1.16 2.50
N TYR A 77 17.01 -1.84 2.78
CA TYR A 77 16.90 -3.29 2.66
C TYR A 77 15.64 -3.68 1.89
N THR A 78 15.77 -4.65 1.00
CA THR A 78 14.65 -5.16 0.20
C THR A 78 14.47 -6.65 0.48
N VAL A 79 13.33 -7.01 1.07
CA VAL A 79 12.94 -8.41 1.28
C VAL A 79 12.24 -8.92 0.03
N ASP A 80 12.66 -10.10 -0.46
CA ASP A 80 11.92 -10.86 -1.45
C ASP A 80 10.75 -11.58 -0.75
N ALA A 81 9.58 -10.99 -0.80
CA ALA A 81 8.33 -11.56 -0.30
C ALA A 81 7.35 -11.84 -1.45
N THR A 82 7.87 -12.18 -2.63
CA THR A 82 7.07 -12.49 -3.83
C THR A 82 6.24 -13.76 -3.66
N ASN A 83 6.70 -14.72 -2.84
CA ASN A 83 5.93 -15.91 -2.51
C ASN A 83 4.88 -15.58 -1.42
N PRO A 84 3.56 -15.62 -1.72
CA PRO A 84 2.52 -15.27 -0.76
C PRO A 84 2.31 -16.31 0.35
N GLU A 85 2.90 -17.50 0.23
CA GLU A 85 2.76 -18.60 1.18
C GLU A 85 3.91 -18.65 2.20
N GLN A 86 5.00 -17.89 1.97
CA GLN A 86 6.22 -18.01 2.76
C GLN A 86 6.50 -16.74 3.55
N TRP A 87 6.77 -16.89 4.86
CA TRP A 87 7.29 -15.82 5.70
C TRP A 87 8.80 -15.70 5.57
N HIS A 88 9.30 -14.47 5.45
CA HIS A 88 10.71 -14.11 5.45
C HIS A 88 11.03 -13.35 6.72
N TYR A 89 11.89 -13.91 7.54
CA TYR A 89 12.19 -13.42 8.89
C TYR A 89 13.41 -12.50 8.86
N PHE A 90 13.26 -11.27 9.33
CA PHE A 90 14.32 -10.26 9.37
C PHE A 90 14.72 -9.97 10.81
N SER A 91 16.03 -9.84 11.04
CA SER A 91 16.58 -9.38 12.33
C SER A 91 17.41 -8.12 12.15
N PHE A 92 17.11 -7.10 12.93
CA PHE A 92 17.91 -5.87 12.97
C PHE A 92 19.30 -6.12 13.57
N HIS A 93 19.43 -7.06 14.49
CA HIS A 93 20.70 -7.40 15.10
C HIS A 93 21.74 -7.89 14.10
N VAL A 94 21.32 -8.62 13.08
CA VAL A 94 22.20 -9.08 12.00
C VAL A 94 21.99 -8.35 10.69
N GLY A 95 21.04 -7.40 10.63
CA GLY A 95 20.77 -6.55 9.49
C GLY A 95 20.35 -7.30 8.22
N SER A 96 19.70 -8.46 8.36
CA SER A 96 19.42 -9.36 7.26
C SER A 96 18.20 -10.23 7.49
N VAL A 97 17.65 -10.76 6.39
CA VAL A 97 16.77 -11.94 6.44
C VAL A 97 17.58 -13.14 6.90
N ILE A 98 16.95 -14.00 7.71
CA ILE A 98 17.48 -15.24 8.27
C ILE A 98 16.67 -16.41 7.68
N GLU A 99 17.33 -17.35 6.99
CA GLU A 99 16.67 -18.48 6.32
C GLU A 99 16.09 -19.50 7.31
N ASN A 100 16.82 -19.80 8.40
CA ASN A 100 16.42 -20.76 9.42
C ASN A 100 16.31 -20.07 10.78
N ALA A 101 15.41 -19.09 10.88
CA ALA A 101 15.22 -18.31 12.08
C ALA A 101 14.68 -19.17 13.23
N GLY A 102 15.39 -19.21 14.36
CA GLY A 102 14.86 -19.71 15.61
C GLY A 102 13.74 -18.80 16.13
N ALA A 103 13.01 -19.29 17.12
CA ALA A 103 11.80 -18.62 17.61
C ALA A 103 12.03 -17.19 18.15
N LYS A 104 13.26 -16.82 18.53
CA LYS A 104 13.63 -15.49 19.06
C LYS A 104 14.62 -14.72 18.18
N ASP A 105 15.04 -15.27 17.07
CA ASP A 105 16.15 -14.73 16.29
C ASP A 105 15.72 -13.62 15.31
N TRP A 106 14.44 -13.38 15.18
CA TRP A 106 13.88 -12.41 14.25
C TRP A 106 13.04 -11.35 14.96
N ASP A 107 12.91 -10.19 14.33
CA ASP A 107 12.18 -9.04 14.83
C ASP A 107 10.92 -8.76 14.04
N LEU A 108 11.04 -8.75 12.71
CA LEU A 108 9.95 -8.58 11.77
C LEU A 108 9.86 -9.77 10.82
N ALA A 109 8.67 -10.10 10.37
CA ALA A 109 8.49 -11.04 9.28
C ALA A 109 7.60 -10.45 8.18
N PHE A 110 7.92 -10.85 6.94
CA PHE A 110 7.32 -10.32 5.72
C PHE A 110 6.75 -11.46 4.89
N ARG A 111 5.51 -11.31 4.44
CA ARG A 111 4.87 -12.23 3.51
C ARG A 111 3.99 -11.44 2.56
N HIS A 112 4.34 -11.42 1.29
CA HIS A 112 3.68 -10.58 0.29
C HIS A 112 3.64 -9.12 0.78
N TYR A 113 2.47 -8.54 1.06
CA TYR A 113 2.33 -7.18 1.61
C TYR A 113 2.17 -7.15 3.14
N GLN A 114 2.19 -8.30 3.80
CA GLN A 114 2.00 -8.40 5.23
C GLN A 114 3.31 -8.20 5.99
N ILE A 115 3.22 -7.50 7.11
CA ILE A 115 4.35 -7.25 8.02
C ILE A 115 3.86 -7.55 9.44
N ILE A 116 4.61 -8.38 10.15
CA ILE A 116 4.34 -8.72 11.55
C ILE A 116 5.60 -8.56 12.40
N ALA A 117 5.41 -8.42 13.71
CA ALA A 117 6.48 -8.40 14.71
C ALA A 117 6.53 -9.73 15.47
N ASN A 118 7.70 -10.14 15.94
CA ASN A 118 7.89 -11.32 16.77
C ASN A 118 7.33 -11.10 18.16
N SER A 119 6.01 -11.13 18.30
CA SER A 119 5.30 -10.91 19.56
C SER A 119 3.85 -11.37 19.46
N GLY A 120 3.19 -11.46 20.57
CA GLY A 120 1.80 -11.91 20.65
C GLY A 120 1.67 -13.35 21.13
N ARG A 121 0.51 -13.96 20.92
CA ARG A 121 0.23 -15.30 21.46
C ARG A 121 1.05 -16.42 20.81
N GLU A 122 1.38 -16.26 19.54
CA GLU A 122 1.96 -17.32 18.70
C GLU A 122 3.46 -17.15 18.54
N PHE A 123 4.01 -16.00 18.93
CA PHE A 123 5.42 -15.68 18.78
C PHE A 123 6.02 -15.30 20.14
N VAL A 124 7.18 -15.88 20.44
CA VAL A 124 7.79 -15.81 21.77
C VAL A 124 8.72 -14.62 22.01
N GLY A 125 8.92 -13.79 20.98
CA GLY A 125 9.72 -12.58 21.09
C GLY A 125 9.02 -11.45 21.84
N GLY A 126 9.80 -10.45 22.26
CA GLY A 126 9.28 -9.22 22.89
C GLY A 126 9.07 -8.07 21.92
N ALA A 127 9.07 -8.33 20.60
CA ALA A 127 8.99 -7.30 19.59
C ALA A 127 7.66 -6.53 19.62
N GLY A 128 7.64 -5.37 19.00
CA GLY A 128 6.41 -4.59 18.83
C GLY A 128 6.63 -3.41 17.91
N ILE A 129 5.54 -2.87 17.39
CA ILE A 129 5.58 -1.75 16.45
C ILE A 129 4.67 -0.63 16.96
N VAL A 130 5.11 0.61 16.79
CA VAL A 130 4.28 1.79 16.98
C VAL A 130 4.37 2.67 15.75
N ASP A 131 3.23 3.13 15.25
CA ASP A 131 3.15 4.09 14.15
C ASP A 131 3.38 5.50 14.70
N LEU A 132 4.42 6.18 14.22
CA LEU A 132 4.76 7.55 14.58
C LEU A 132 4.04 8.58 13.68
N GLY A 133 3.29 8.09 12.69
CA GLY A 133 2.57 8.92 11.73
C GLY A 133 3.45 9.49 10.63
N GLU A 134 2.91 10.50 9.97
CA GLU A 134 3.56 11.21 8.86
C GLU A 134 4.60 12.20 9.40
N VAL A 135 5.82 11.71 9.59
CA VAL A 135 6.97 12.48 10.05
C VAL A 135 8.17 12.21 9.16
N ALA A 136 9.08 13.18 9.03
CA ALA A 136 10.30 12.95 8.26
C ALA A 136 11.19 11.93 9.00
N PHE A 137 11.69 10.92 8.28
CA PHE A 137 12.53 9.86 8.83
C PHE A 137 13.75 10.42 9.57
N ALA A 138 14.35 11.50 9.03
CA ALA A 138 15.51 12.15 9.63
C ALA A 138 15.20 12.87 10.95
N ASP A 139 13.94 13.28 11.17
CA ASP A 139 13.53 14.05 12.36
C ASP A 139 13.26 13.17 13.56
N VAL A 140 13.02 11.89 13.35
CA VAL A 140 12.86 10.91 14.45
C VAL A 140 14.23 10.60 15.03
N LYS A 141 14.61 11.29 16.11
CA LYS A 141 15.89 11.09 16.82
C LYS A 141 15.79 10.09 17.96
N THR A 142 14.60 9.98 18.55
CA THR A 142 14.34 9.08 19.69
C THR A 142 12.99 8.43 19.49
N VAL A 143 12.91 7.13 19.75
CA VAL A 143 11.66 6.38 19.69
C VAL A 143 10.97 6.33 21.06
N PRO A 144 9.63 6.12 21.11
CA PRO A 144 8.88 6.00 22.38
C PRO A 144 9.39 4.85 23.26
N ASP A 145 9.10 4.91 24.55
CA ASP A 145 9.35 3.84 25.51
C ASP A 145 8.19 2.84 25.62
N ALA A 146 7.00 3.25 25.19
CA ALA A 146 5.77 2.48 25.29
C ALA A 146 4.90 2.62 24.05
N GLY A 147 3.75 1.93 24.03
CA GLY A 147 2.78 2.01 22.93
C GLY A 147 3.03 1.01 21.80
N TYR A 148 4.02 0.14 21.94
CA TYR A 148 4.34 -0.90 20.96
C TYR A 148 3.24 -1.97 20.92
N LEU A 149 2.61 -2.13 19.77
CA LEU A 149 1.56 -3.12 19.57
C LEU A 149 2.17 -4.46 19.17
N ALA A 150 1.67 -5.51 19.80
CA ALA A 150 2.01 -6.89 19.46
C ALA A 150 1.25 -7.35 18.20
N THR A 151 1.76 -8.41 17.60
CA THR A 151 1.06 -9.10 16.52
C THR A 151 -0.18 -9.81 17.08
N GLU A 152 -1.31 -9.60 16.43
CA GLU A 152 -2.54 -10.34 16.64
C GLU A 152 -2.42 -11.68 15.92
N GLY A 153 -2.68 -12.78 16.63
CA GLY A 153 -2.52 -14.13 16.11
C GLY A 153 -3.72 -14.62 15.31
N GLY A 154 -3.65 -15.88 14.93
CA GLY A 154 -4.68 -16.58 14.15
C GLY A 154 -4.13 -17.12 12.84
N THR A 155 -5.02 -17.59 11.98
CA THR A 155 -4.65 -18.14 10.66
C THR A 155 -4.01 -17.12 9.74
N ASP A 156 -4.27 -15.84 9.97
CA ASP A 156 -3.70 -14.71 9.21
C ASP A 156 -3.19 -13.64 10.20
N PRO A 157 -2.00 -13.85 10.79
CA PRO A 157 -1.46 -12.95 11.79
C PRO A 157 -1.16 -11.57 11.20
N ARG A 158 -1.44 -10.51 11.98
CA ARG A 158 -1.21 -9.13 11.56
C ARG A 158 -0.76 -8.26 12.73
N ASN A 159 0.05 -7.27 12.47
CA ASN A 159 0.37 -6.25 13.47
C ASN A 159 -0.46 -4.98 13.19
N PRO A 160 -1.35 -4.54 14.11
CA PRO A 160 -2.29 -3.45 13.84
C PRO A 160 -1.60 -2.10 13.62
N ALA A 161 -0.40 -1.87 14.15
CA ALA A 161 0.32 -0.62 13.95
C ALA A 161 0.82 -0.44 12.49
N ILE A 162 1.07 -1.53 11.78
CA ILE A 162 1.68 -1.48 10.43
C ILE A 162 0.81 -2.16 9.35
N ALA A 163 -0.28 -2.82 9.71
CA ALA A 163 -1.12 -3.53 8.74
C ALA A 163 -1.66 -2.65 7.60
N SER A 164 -1.80 -1.35 7.85
CA SER A 164 -2.27 -0.37 6.85
C SER A 164 -1.15 0.55 6.38
N TRP A 165 0.07 0.03 6.17
CA TRP A 165 1.25 0.81 5.78
C TRP A 165 1.16 1.42 4.37
N TYR A 166 0.18 1.02 3.57
CA TYR A 166 0.00 1.44 2.18
C TYR A 166 -1.36 2.08 1.92
N SER A 167 -1.43 2.83 0.81
CA SER A 167 -2.65 3.19 0.12
C SER A 167 -2.78 2.37 -1.16
N TYR A 168 -4.01 1.95 -1.50
CA TYR A 168 -4.29 1.18 -2.71
C TYR A 168 -5.06 2.01 -3.73
N SER A 169 -4.56 2.06 -4.95
CA SER A 169 -5.25 2.70 -6.07
C SER A 169 -6.12 1.69 -6.81
N TYR A 170 -7.44 1.88 -6.78
CA TYR A 170 -8.38 1.03 -7.50
C TYR A 170 -8.28 1.12 -9.03
N PHE A 171 -7.72 2.21 -9.56
CA PHE A 171 -7.57 2.40 -11.01
C PHE A 171 -6.29 1.76 -11.55
N SER A 172 -5.18 1.88 -10.86
CA SER A 172 -3.89 1.37 -11.30
C SER A 172 -3.49 0.06 -10.61
N HIS A 173 -4.27 -0.39 -9.61
CA HIS A 173 -3.98 -1.55 -8.77
C HIS A 173 -2.62 -1.47 -8.06
N VAL A 174 -2.15 -0.26 -7.79
CA VAL A 174 -0.86 0.00 -7.13
C VAL A 174 -1.04 0.16 -5.62
N LEU A 175 -0.15 -0.48 -4.87
CA LEU A 175 0.11 -0.21 -3.46
C LEU A 175 1.22 0.85 -3.37
N SER A 176 0.94 1.97 -2.72
CA SER A 176 1.94 3.01 -2.47
C SER A 176 2.18 3.10 -0.96
N PRO A 177 3.43 3.04 -0.48
CA PRO A 177 3.72 3.25 0.93
C PRO A 177 3.19 4.60 1.40
N LYS A 178 2.63 4.63 2.61
CA LYS A 178 2.30 5.87 3.30
C LYS A 178 3.60 6.52 3.80
N PRO A 179 3.68 7.85 3.84
CA PRO A 179 4.87 8.57 4.32
C PRO A 179 4.95 8.55 5.86
N HIS A 180 4.82 7.36 6.44
CA HIS A 180 4.88 7.15 7.88
C HIS A 180 6.24 6.57 8.28
N VAL A 181 6.66 6.90 9.50
CA VAL A 181 7.76 6.24 10.19
C VAL A 181 7.19 5.37 11.29
N TRP A 182 7.70 4.17 11.42
CA TRP A 182 7.36 3.24 12.50
C TRP A 182 8.56 3.05 13.40
N ALA A 183 8.34 3.07 14.71
CA ALA A 183 9.32 2.59 15.67
C ALA A 183 9.09 1.11 15.92
N VAL A 184 10.17 0.35 16.00
CA VAL A 184 10.19 -1.08 16.29
C VAL A 184 10.96 -1.30 17.57
N ARG A 185 10.36 -1.99 18.54
CA ARG A 185 11.07 -2.65 19.61
C ARG A 185 11.38 -4.05 19.12
N THR A 186 12.64 -4.46 19.17
CA THR A 186 13.11 -5.76 18.70
C THR A 186 12.72 -6.89 19.64
N ALA A 187 12.87 -8.14 19.20
CA ALA A 187 12.53 -9.32 19.99
C ALA A 187 13.36 -9.42 21.28
N ASP A 188 14.57 -8.86 21.28
CA ASP A 188 15.51 -8.80 22.43
C ASP A 188 15.44 -7.46 23.20
N GLY A 189 14.46 -6.60 22.91
CA GLY A 189 14.21 -5.34 23.64
C GLY A 189 15.05 -4.14 23.22
N ARG A 190 15.71 -4.18 22.06
CA ARG A 190 16.39 -3.03 21.46
C ARG A 190 15.45 -2.26 20.57
N TYR A 191 15.94 -1.24 19.85
CA TYR A 191 15.09 -0.33 19.12
C TYR A 191 15.57 -0.08 17.69
N ALA A 192 14.59 0.08 16.81
CA ALA A 192 14.82 0.55 15.45
C ALA A 192 13.73 1.54 15.04
N LYS A 193 13.98 2.31 13.98
CA LYS A 193 12.95 3.01 13.21
C LYS A 193 12.99 2.54 11.77
N ILE A 194 11.81 2.43 11.15
CA ILE A 194 11.67 2.04 9.75
C ILE A 194 10.75 2.99 9.00
N GLU A 195 10.93 3.05 7.70
CA GLU A 195 10.06 3.71 6.73
C GLU A 195 9.94 2.80 5.51
N LEU A 196 8.72 2.52 5.04
CA LEU A 196 8.48 1.73 3.83
C LEU A 196 8.73 2.61 2.60
N VAL A 197 9.50 2.11 1.65
CA VAL A 197 9.95 2.85 0.46
C VAL A 197 9.27 2.33 -0.81
N SER A 198 9.11 1.02 -0.93
CA SER A 198 8.48 0.39 -2.10
C SER A 198 7.97 -1.01 -1.76
N TYR A 199 7.11 -1.49 -2.65
CA TYR A 199 6.60 -2.86 -2.65
C TYR A 199 6.98 -3.63 -3.92
N TYR A 200 7.71 -3.00 -4.83
CA TYR A 200 7.88 -3.52 -6.17
C TYR A 200 9.32 -3.93 -6.48
N CYS A 201 9.45 -5.15 -7.01
CA CYS A 201 10.63 -5.69 -7.65
C CYS A 201 10.86 -5.05 -9.03
N PRO A 202 12.01 -5.28 -9.69
CA PRO A 202 12.23 -4.88 -11.08
C PRO A 202 11.08 -5.29 -11.99
N ARG A 203 10.76 -4.45 -12.97
CA ARG A 203 9.61 -4.59 -13.89
C ARG A 203 8.24 -4.51 -13.19
N SER A 204 8.17 -3.76 -12.07
CA SER A 204 6.94 -3.53 -11.30
C SER A 204 6.26 -4.82 -10.79
N GLN A 205 7.01 -5.91 -10.63
CA GLN A 205 6.52 -7.14 -10.03
C GLN A 205 6.24 -6.88 -8.53
N PRO A 206 5.06 -7.21 -7.98
CA PRO A 206 4.77 -7.02 -6.56
C PRO A 206 5.52 -8.02 -5.67
N GLY A 207 5.77 -7.63 -4.41
CA GLY A 207 6.32 -8.50 -3.39
C GLY A 207 7.77 -8.21 -2.97
N CYS A 208 8.42 -7.15 -3.49
CA CYS A 208 9.71 -6.68 -2.98
C CYS A 208 9.50 -5.58 -1.95
N LEU A 209 9.31 -5.96 -0.69
CA LEU A 209 9.17 -4.98 0.40
C LEU A 209 10.50 -4.31 0.69
N THR A 210 10.60 -3.05 0.30
CA THR A 210 11.78 -2.21 0.52
C THR A 210 11.51 -1.25 1.65
N PHE A 211 12.37 -1.24 2.63
CA PHE A 211 12.32 -0.31 3.75
C PHE A 211 13.69 0.28 4.07
N ARG A 212 13.68 1.49 4.58
CA ARG A 212 14.84 2.15 5.17
C ARG A 212 14.77 2.00 6.68
N TYR A 213 15.89 1.71 7.34
CA TYR A 213 15.91 1.58 8.79
C TYR A 213 17.17 2.19 9.43
N VAL A 214 17.02 2.54 10.70
CA VAL A 214 18.12 2.75 11.64
C VAL A 214 17.88 1.83 12.82
N TYR A 215 18.91 1.12 13.26
CA TYR A 215 18.89 0.22 14.40
C TYR A 215 19.85 0.67 15.49
N GLN A 216 19.40 0.65 16.74
CA GLN A 216 20.20 0.97 17.91
C GLN A 216 20.50 -0.29 18.72
N GLY A 217 21.76 -0.75 18.65
CA GLY A 217 22.17 -2.01 19.23
C GLY A 217 22.53 -1.94 20.72
N ASP A 218 22.64 -0.76 21.35
CA ASP A 218 23.00 -0.62 22.75
C ASP A 218 21.80 -0.69 23.73
N GLY A 219 20.58 -0.75 23.19
CA GLY A 219 19.34 -0.77 23.97
C GLY A 219 18.82 0.62 24.34
N SER A 220 19.51 1.69 23.97
CA SER A 220 18.95 3.04 24.09
C SER A 220 17.89 3.29 23.00
N ARG A 221 17.04 4.29 23.22
CA ARG A 221 16.00 4.70 22.27
C ARG A 221 16.45 5.75 21.25
N VAL A 222 17.74 6.07 21.23
CA VAL A 222 18.32 7.07 20.33
C VAL A 222 18.58 6.41 18.98
N VAL A 223 17.78 6.78 17.97
CA VAL A 223 17.83 6.26 16.60
C VAL A 223 18.18 7.35 15.57
N GLY A 224 18.73 8.45 16.06
CA GLY A 224 19.26 9.53 15.23
C GLY A 224 20.71 9.79 15.56
N GLY A 225 21.62 9.78 14.57
CA GLY A 225 22.95 10.33 14.71
C GLY A 225 22.92 11.87 14.76
N ASN A 226 23.92 12.47 15.35
CA ASN A 226 24.17 13.91 15.31
C ASN A 226 24.48 14.36 13.88
#